data_3ff38e6e7ca812aa0a7d0f917f224f32
#
_entry.id   3ff38e6e7ca812aa0a7d0f917f224f32
#
_cell.length_a   1.000
_cell.length_b   1.000
_cell.length_c   1.000
_cell.angle_alpha   90.00
_cell.angle_beta   90.00
_cell.angle_gamma   90.00
#
_symmetry.space_group_name_H-M   'P 1'
#
loop_
_entity.id
_entity.type
_entity.pdbx_description
1 polymer ?
#
loop_
_entity_poly.entity_id
_entity_poly.type
_entity_poly.pdbx_seq_one_letter_code
_entity_poly.pdbx_strand_id
1 'polypeptide(L)'
;MKKLISYCLYGKDPIYTKGAILNAKASKNVFKDWELRFYISDEIQSEIEIELLNLGCKTIKMKRRALSDFMFYRFLPIQESYYDAVIVRDVDSILDERDEWAVEEWLKSECSFHIIRDHPNHMFYILGGMFGYRPKSKKIINLNNLIGDWKDFDKYGADQEFLANSIYPLIRNDVYIHSDLIAFGDESVKPINFKRNELSWIGKRYFNEKKINEDILKQKIQRGLIRLPLLEFNLSINKDEYKNSKFVVLKGAEGFGDRIQCLAQAISYASQTQRILVVDWRDEHWSHDPLLKFSEYFEIKGVKNIEFNCFIKFFNENKKSLKVFPEAWGDTMADSNFINFMTQRAYELPDKGKIINEISLGIKNDFQEEIVVYPGKGLRKSNYFILNCLNPSEKMEKRILDFANKNVLCHKSYDVIHLRGGSKKWLGGKVADNSPVKEQHDQWLDADEYMKPIWNIYKSLNPSLPLYLISDSSKLINLWQQKYNCGIAIPNVASKKLRDCGIHKLRQEDLKGINSPNKMDINFECIRDFIIMLNSNFLIGDDVSFFSKSAFATKKLGIFFIKFSMKPSAFEF
;
A
#
# COMPACT_ATOMS: atom_id res chain seq x y z
N MET A 1 -19.00 -23.61 -28.72
CA MET A 1 -18.72 -22.29 -28.13
C MET A 1 -17.70 -21.57 -29.00
N LYS A 2 -17.95 -20.31 -29.37
CA LYS A 2 -16.98 -19.45 -30.06
C LYS A 2 -16.14 -18.74 -29.02
N LYS A 3 -14.85 -18.98 -29.02
CA LYS A 3 -13.91 -18.54 -27.97
C LYS A 3 -12.79 -17.73 -28.59
N LEU A 4 -12.36 -16.65 -27.93
CA LEU A 4 -11.34 -15.71 -28.43
C LEU A 4 -10.27 -15.45 -27.38
N ILE A 5 -9.00 -15.45 -27.80
CA ILE A 5 -7.87 -14.87 -27.07
C ILE A 5 -7.48 -13.56 -27.72
N SER A 6 -7.52 -12.48 -26.96
CA SER A 6 -7.29 -11.12 -27.43
C SER A 6 -5.95 -10.58 -26.94
N TYR A 7 -5.15 -10.06 -27.86
CA TYR A 7 -3.83 -9.51 -27.63
C TYR A 7 -3.67 -8.11 -28.18
N CYS A 8 -2.75 -7.31 -27.60
CA CYS A 8 -2.17 -6.13 -28.22
C CYS A 8 -0.71 -6.38 -28.56
N LEU A 9 -0.29 -5.93 -29.75
CA LEU A 9 1.07 -6.02 -30.22
C LEU A 9 1.53 -4.67 -30.78
N TYR A 10 2.43 -4.00 -30.08
CA TYR A 10 3.01 -2.72 -30.46
C TYR A 10 4.48 -2.61 -30.03
N GLY A 11 5.20 -1.67 -30.63
CA GLY A 11 6.63 -1.51 -30.42
C GLY A 11 7.46 -2.54 -31.20
N LYS A 12 8.77 -2.30 -31.26
CA LYS A 12 9.71 -3.10 -32.08
C LYS A 12 10.54 -4.08 -31.25
N ASP A 13 10.34 -4.12 -29.93
CA ASP A 13 11.11 -5.02 -29.08
C ASP A 13 10.84 -6.48 -29.43
N PRO A 14 11.88 -7.26 -29.71
CA PRO A 14 11.76 -8.69 -30.05
C PRO A 14 11.00 -9.52 -28.99
N ILE A 15 10.98 -9.09 -27.74
CA ILE A 15 10.23 -9.81 -26.68
C ILE A 15 8.73 -9.88 -27.02
N TYR A 16 8.17 -8.80 -27.58
CA TYR A 16 6.73 -8.76 -27.93
C TYR A 16 6.46 -9.43 -29.28
N THR A 17 7.27 -9.14 -30.30
CA THR A 17 7.03 -9.70 -31.64
C THR A 17 7.26 -11.20 -31.68
N LYS A 18 8.35 -11.70 -31.10
CA LYS A 18 8.58 -13.14 -30.95
C LYS A 18 7.55 -13.80 -30.03
N GLY A 19 7.18 -13.14 -28.94
CA GLY A 19 6.16 -13.62 -28.02
C GLY A 19 4.81 -13.83 -28.69
N ALA A 20 4.40 -12.93 -29.59
CA ALA A 20 3.18 -13.07 -30.38
C ALA A 20 3.22 -14.35 -31.25
N ILE A 21 4.33 -14.59 -31.95
CA ILE A 21 4.52 -15.79 -32.77
C ILE A 21 4.54 -17.06 -31.91
N LEU A 22 5.23 -17.02 -30.76
CA LEU A 22 5.26 -18.16 -29.83
C LEU A 22 3.88 -18.48 -29.29
N ASN A 23 3.06 -17.49 -28.94
CA ASN A 23 1.68 -17.68 -28.53
C ASN A 23 0.82 -18.29 -29.63
N ALA A 24 0.96 -17.82 -30.87
CA ALA A 24 0.28 -18.40 -32.03
C ALA A 24 0.67 -19.88 -32.28
N LYS A 25 1.93 -20.23 -32.03
CA LYS A 25 2.40 -21.63 -32.10
C LYS A 25 1.92 -22.46 -30.92
N ALA A 26 1.98 -21.94 -29.70
CA ALA A 26 1.53 -22.62 -28.49
C ALA A 26 0.02 -22.95 -28.52
N SER A 27 -0.79 -22.04 -29.05
CA SER A 27 -2.24 -22.21 -29.13
C SER A 27 -2.67 -23.43 -29.96
N LYS A 28 -1.81 -24.00 -30.79
CA LYS A 28 -2.08 -25.25 -31.52
C LYS A 28 -2.09 -26.49 -30.60
N ASN A 29 -1.45 -26.39 -29.44
CA ASN A 29 -1.38 -27.47 -28.44
C ASN A 29 -2.29 -27.21 -27.24
N VAL A 30 -2.32 -25.96 -26.78
CA VAL A 30 -3.20 -25.49 -25.70
C VAL A 30 -4.19 -24.49 -26.28
N PHE A 31 -5.41 -24.41 -25.77
CA PHE A 31 -6.47 -23.56 -26.31
C PHE A 31 -6.82 -23.83 -27.81
N LYS A 32 -6.79 -25.10 -28.24
CA LYS A 32 -6.91 -25.52 -29.66
C LYS A 32 -8.14 -24.95 -30.38
N ASP A 33 -9.27 -24.81 -29.65
CA ASP A 33 -10.54 -24.34 -30.21
C ASP A 33 -10.76 -22.85 -30.03
N TRP A 34 -9.71 -22.09 -29.74
CA TRP A 34 -9.78 -20.67 -29.55
C TRP A 34 -9.24 -19.91 -30.76
N GLU A 35 -9.96 -18.89 -31.20
CA GLU A 35 -9.47 -17.90 -32.16
C GLU A 35 -8.43 -17.01 -31.47
N LEU A 36 -7.33 -16.67 -32.14
CA LEU A 36 -6.39 -15.66 -31.67
C LEU A 36 -6.54 -14.39 -32.48
N ARG A 37 -6.67 -13.26 -31.78
CA ARG A 37 -6.75 -11.93 -32.40
C ARG A 37 -5.69 -11.02 -31.83
N PHE A 38 -4.92 -10.41 -32.73
CA PHE A 38 -3.91 -9.42 -32.39
C PHE A 38 -4.33 -8.04 -32.91
N TYR A 39 -4.46 -7.08 -31.99
CA TYR A 39 -4.51 -5.68 -32.35
C TYR A 39 -3.08 -5.20 -32.55
N ILE A 40 -2.69 -4.82 -33.77
CA ILE A 40 -1.32 -4.51 -34.14
C ILE A 40 -1.15 -3.04 -34.49
N SER A 41 -0.05 -2.40 -34.03
CA SER A 41 0.28 -1.02 -34.39
C SER A 41 0.98 -0.94 -35.75
N ASP A 42 0.97 0.25 -36.33
CA ASP A 42 1.67 0.55 -37.60
C ASP A 42 3.20 0.34 -37.48
N GLU A 43 3.74 0.26 -36.28
CA GLU A 43 5.17 0.02 -36.02
C GLU A 43 5.62 -1.43 -36.25
N ILE A 44 4.66 -2.36 -36.31
CA ILE A 44 4.92 -3.79 -36.46
C ILE A 44 5.32 -4.10 -37.89
N GLN A 45 6.44 -4.82 -38.04
CA GLN A 45 6.97 -5.25 -39.35
C GLN A 45 5.96 -6.16 -40.05
N SER A 46 5.82 -5.98 -41.37
CA SER A 46 4.85 -6.74 -42.18
C SER A 46 5.10 -8.24 -42.14
N GLU A 47 6.35 -8.67 -41.98
CA GLU A 47 6.76 -10.07 -41.89
C GLU A 47 6.13 -10.76 -40.67
N ILE A 48 6.03 -10.03 -39.52
CA ILE A 48 5.40 -10.52 -38.31
C ILE A 48 3.90 -10.70 -38.51
N GLU A 49 3.25 -9.72 -39.14
CA GLU A 49 1.82 -9.81 -39.45
C GLU A 49 1.54 -11.00 -40.39
N ILE A 50 2.33 -11.16 -41.44
CA ILE A 50 2.21 -12.28 -42.40
C ILE A 50 2.40 -13.62 -41.69
N GLU A 51 3.38 -13.74 -40.77
CA GLU A 51 3.60 -14.97 -40.01
C GLU A 51 2.40 -15.29 -39.11
N LEU A 52 1.83 -14.28 -38.42
CA LEU A 52 0.62 -14.45 -37.60
C LEU A 52 -0.58 -14.93 -38.43
N LEU A 53 -0.80 -14.33 -39.60
CA LEU A 53 -1.86 -14.73 -40.53
C LEU A 53 -1.66 -16.18 -41.03
N ASN A 54 -0.44 -16.54 -41.39
CA ASN A 54 -0.09 -17.90 -41.82
C ASN A 54 -0.27 -18.95 -40.68
N LEU A 55 -0.15 -18.51 -39.42
CA LEU A 55 -0.45 -19.35 -38.26
C LEU A 55 -1.95 -19.45 -37.94
N GLY A 56 -2.80 -18.77 -38.71
CA GLY A 56 -4.27 -18.78 -38.56
C GLY A 56 -4.80 -17.74 -37.59
N CYS A 57 -4.01 -16.77 -37.18
CA CYS A 57 -4.46 -15.68 -36.31
C CYS A 57 -5.20 -14.60 -37.11
N LYS A 58 -6.04 -13.85 -36.44
CA LYS A 58 -6.61 -12.60 -36.98
C LYS A 58 -5.78 -11.40 -36.52
N THR A 59 -5.55 -10.44 -37.42
CA THR A 59 -4.91 -9.18 -37.12
C THR A 59 -5.81 -8.00 -37.40
N ILE A 60 -5.77 -6.97 -36.54
CA ILE A 60 -6.52 -5.71 -36.71
C ILE A 60 -5.54 -4.56 -36.53
N LYS A 61 -5.32 -3.76 -37.57
CA LYS A 61 -4.44 -2.59 -37.50
C LYS A 61 -5.10 -1.46 -36.72
N MET A 62 -4.38 -0.92 -35.75
CA MET A 62 -4.82 0.16 -34.89
C MET A 62 -3.75 1.25 -34.80
N LYS A 63 -4.19 2.50 -34.69
CA LYS A 63 -3.28 3.63 -34.50
C LYS A 63 -2.98 3.85 -33.03
N ARG A 64 -1.71 4.04 -32.68
CA ARG A 64 -1.26 4.46 -31.37
C ARG A 64 -1.37 5.98 -31.25
N ARG A 65 -2.00 6.49 -30.19
CA ARG A 65 -2.25 7.91 -29.97
C ARG A 65 -1.56 8.44 -28.71
N ALA A 66 -1.34 7.58 -27.71
CA ALA A 66 -0.72 7.90 -26.43
C ALA A 66 0.23 6.77 -25.99
N LEU A 67 0.88 6.92 -24.84
CA LEU A 67 1.87 5.95 -24.35
C LEU A 67 1.27 4.57 -24.13
N SER A 68 0.10 4.49 -23.51
CA SER A 68 -0.53 3.24 -23.08
C SER A 68 -1.93 3.00 -23.65
N ASP A 69 -2.44 3.87 -24.55
CA ASP A 69 -3.76 3.73 -25.14
C ASP A 69 -3.92 2.44 -25.94
N PHE A 70 -2.80 1.98 -26.53
CA PHE A 70 -2.79 0.77 -27.34
C PHE A 70 -3.16 -0.48 -26.55
N MET A 71 -2.85 -0.53 -25.26
CA MET A 71 -3.16 -1.65 -24.37
C MET A 71 -4.67 -1.87 -24.21
N PHE A 72 -5.49 -0.83 -24.42
CA PHE A 72 -6.94 -0.91 -24.26
C PHE A 72 -7.64 -1.63 -25.40
N TYR A 73 -7.04 -1.69 -26.60
CA TYR A 73 -7.66 -2.35 -27.75
C TYR A 73 -7.94 -3.84 -27.49
N ARG A 74 -7.13 -4.51 -26.68
CA ARG A 74 -7.36 -5.93 -26.34
C ARG A 74 -8.65 -6.17 -25.56
N PHE A 75 -9.25 -5.13 -24.96
CA PHE A 75 -10.53 -5.22 -24.26
C PHE A 75 -11.75 -5.01 -25.16
N LEU A 76 -11.58 -4.51 -26.39
CA LEU A 76 -12.70 -4.23 -27.31
C LEU A 76 -13.64 -5.41 -27.53
N PRO A 77 -13.19 -6.67 -27.62
CA PRO A 77 -14.08 -7.81 -27.81
C PRO A 77 -15.10 -8.03 -26.69
N ILE A 78 -14.99 -7.33 -25.55
CA ILE A 78 -16.01 -7.41 -24.46
C ILE A 78 -17.42 -7.06 -24.93
N GLN A 79 -17.52 -6.27 -25.99
CA GLN A 79 -18.80 -5.82 -26.58
C GLN A 79 -19.25 -6.69 -27.75
N GLU A 80 -18.44 -7.66 -28.16
CA GLU A 80 -18.76 -8.53 -29.30
C GLU A 80 -19.58 -9.74 -28.86
N SER A 81 -20.89 -9.64 -28.89
CA SER A 81 -21.82 -10.73 -28.54
C SER A 81 -21.69 -11.98 -29.43
N TYR A 82 -20.85 -11.94 -30.45
CA TYR A 82 -20.51 -13.09 -31.29
C TYR A 82 -19.77 -14.20 -30.52
N TYR A 83 -18.92 -13.83 -29.54
CA TYR A 83 -18.17 -14.79 -28.76
C TYR A 83 -18.91 -15.22 -27.48
N ASP A 84 -18.77 -16.50 -27.16
CA ASP A 84 -19.28 -17.06 -25.90
C ASP A 84 -18.31 -16.78 -24.74
N ALA A 85 -17.00 -16.74 -25.04
CA ALA A 85 -15.95 -16.41 -24.08
C ALA A 85 -14.80 -15.67 -24.75
N VAL A 86 -14.23 -14.71 -24.05
CA VAL A 86 -13.03 -13.98 -24.44
C VAL A 86 -12.07 -13.96 -23.26
N ILE A 87 -10.79 -14.25 -23.50
CA ILE A 87 -9.71 -14.02 -22.55
C ILE A 87 -8.73 -13.03 -23.12
N VAL A 88 -8.14 -12.24 -22.24
CA VAL A 88 -7.10 -11.25 -22.58
C VAL A 88 -5.78 -11.72 -22.05
N ARG A 89 -4.74 -11.69 -22.89
CA ARG A 89 -3.39 -12.13 -22.52
C ARG A 89 -2.34 -11.12 -22.98
N ASP A 90 -1.17 -11.17 -22.32
CA ASP A 90 0.00 -10.41 -22.71
C ASP A 90 0.84 -11.21 -23.72
N VAL A 91 1.36 -10.55 -24.76
CA VAL A 91 2.12 -11.23 -25.83
C VAL A 91 3.49 -11.74 -25.35
N ASP A 92 4.05 -11.19 -24.28
CA ASP A 92 5.32 -11.60 -23.69
C ASP A 92 5.18 -12.76 -22.67
N SER A 93 3.96 -13.24 -22.47
CA SER A 93 3.63 -14.41 -21.66
C SER A 93 3.08 -15.53 -22.53
N ILE A 94 3.72 -16.69 -22.51
CA ILE A 94 3.31 -17.80 -23.38
C ILE A 94 2.21 -18.62 -22.72
N LEU A 95 1.19 -18.92 -23.52
CA LEU A 95 0.09 -19.82 -23.13
C LEU A 95 0.62 -21.18 -22.71
N ASP A 96 0.07 -21.70 -21.62
CA ASP A 96 0.43 -23.03 -21.09
C ASP A 96 -0.81 -23.81 -20.62
N GLU A 97 -0.59 -25.07 -20.28
CA GLU A 97 -1.64 -25.99 -19.83
C GLU A 97 -2.26 -25.57 -18.48
N ARG A 98 -1.51 -24.88 -17.63
CA ARG A 98 -2.01 -24.36 -16.35
C ARG A 98 -3.00 -23.21 -16.56
N ASP A 99 -2.71 -22.36 -17.55
CA ASP A 99 -3.63 -21.27 -17.96
C ASP A 99 -4.90 -21.87 -18.58
N GLU A 100 -4.77 -22.80 -19.50
CA GLU A 100 -5.91 -23.50 -20.12
C GLU A 100 -6.80 -24.16 -19.06
N TRP A 101 -6.21 -24.88 -18.12
CA TRP A 101 -6.95 -25.51 -17.02
C TRP A 101 -7.75 -24.49 -16.20
N ALA A 102 -7.15 -23.36 -15.85
CA ALA A 102 -7.81 -22.32 -15.08
C ALA A 102 -8.99 -21.70 -15.85
N VAL A 103 -8.84 -21.50 -17.15
CA VAL A 103 -9.92 -20.99 -18.01
C VAL A 103 -11.04 -22.01 -18.17
N GLU A 104 -10.72 -23.30 -18.34
CA GLU A 104 -11.71 -24.38 -18.43
C GLU A 104 -12.54 -24.50 -17.14
N GLU A 105 -11.93 -24.34 -15.96
CA GLU A 105 -12.66 -24.35 -14.69
C GLU A 105 -13.63 -23.15 -14.60
N TRP A 106 -13.19 -21.94 -14.99
CA TRP A 106 -14.08 -20.80 -15.07
C TRP A 106 -15.25 -21.06 -16.03
N LEU A 107 -15.00 -21.66 -17.21
CA LEU A 107 -16.06 -21.94 -18.20
C LEU A 107 -17.12 -22.92 -17.70
N LYS A 108 -16.82 -23.75 -16.70
CA LYS A 108 -17.80 -24.63 -16.01
C LYS A 108 -18.64 -23.89 -14.98
N SER A 109 -18.23 -22.70 -14.56
CA SER A 109 -18.96 -21.88 -13.57
C SER A 109 -20.05 -21.02 -14.21
N GLU A 110 -20.92 -20.44 -13.38
CA GLU A 110 -21.94 -19.48 -13.80
C GLU A 110 -21.40 -18.03 -13.89
N CYS A 111 -20.16 -17.79 -13.44
CA CYS A 111 -19.61 -16.43 -13.39
C CYS A 111 -19.35 -15.86 -14.78
N SER A 112 -19.72 -14.62 -14.99
CA SER A 112 -19.51 -13.92 -16.26
C SER A 112 -18.07 -13.50 -16.49
N PHE A 113 -17.29 -13.34 -15.42
CA PHE A 113 -15.92 -12.80 -15.48
C PHE A 113 -14.92 -13.76 -14.84
N HIS A 114 -13.66 -13.65 -15.28
CA HIS A 114 -12.55 -14.46 -14.80
C HIS A 114 -11.33 -13.61 -14.51
N ILE A 115 -10.70 -13.84 -13.36
CA ILE A 115 -9.45 -13.19 -12.96
C ILE A 115 -8.46 -14.27 -12.51
N ILE A 116 -7.19 -14.14 -12.92
CA ILE A 116 -6.11 -15.01 -12.49
C ILE A 116 -5.03 -14.20 -11.78
N ARG A 117 -4.57 -14.68 -10.59
CA ARG A 117 -3.44 -14.13 -9.84
C ARG A 117 -2.56 -15.27 -9.37
N ASP A 118 -1.57 -15.65 -10.17
CA ASP A 118 -0.74 -16.84 -9.96
C ASP A 118 0.69 -16.54 -9.50
N HIS A 119 0.98 -15.30 -9.10
CA HIS A 119 2.29 -14.87 -8.61
C HIS A 119 2.15 -13.92 -7.41
N PRO A 120 3.08 -13.94 -6.42
CA PRO A 120 3.02 -13.03 -5.27
C PRO A 120 3.08 -11.53 -5.61
N ASN A 121 3.54 -11.18 -6.80
CA ASN A 121 3.57 -9.79 -7.27
C ASN A 121 2.33 -9.42 -8.10
N HIS A 122 1.38 -10.35 -8.29
CA HIS A 122 0.09 -10.06 -8.93
C HIS A 122 -0.85 -9.35 -7.95
N MET A 123 -0.39 -8.22 -7.39
CA MET A 123 -1.08 -7.44 -6.36
C MET A 123 -1.98 -6.35 -6.95
N PHE A 124 -2.71 -6.69 -8.03
CA PHE A 124 -3.74 -5.84 -8.63
C PHE A 124 -5.09 -6.56 -8.63
N TYR A 125 -6.18 -5.80 -8.58
CA TYR A 125 -7.52 -6.39 -8.64
C TYR A 125 -7.69 -7.19 -9.92
N ILE A 126 -7.32 -6.62 -11.06
CA ILE A 126 -7.30 -7.27 -12.37
C ILE A 126 -5.99 -6.92 -13.05
N LEU A 127 -5.26 -7.94 -13.49
CA LEU A 127 -4.09 -7.76 -14.36
C LEU A 127 -4.55 -7.71 -15.81
N GLY A 128 -3.99 -6.78 -16.59
CA GLY A 128 -4.41 -6.55 -17.96
C GLY A 128 -4.35 -7.78 -18.86
N GLY A 129 -3.35 -8.64 -18.69
CA GLY A 129 -3.18 -9.89 -19.43
C GLY A 129 -3.77 -11.13 -18.75
N MET A 130 -4.56 -10.99 -17.69
CA MET A 130 -5.09 -12.11 -16.91
C MET A 130 -6.58 -11.95 -16.59
N PHE A 131 -7.34 -11.55 -17.59
CA PHE A 131 -8.75 -11.24 -17.51
C PHE A 131 -9.53 -12.04 -18.55
N GLY A 132 -10.72 -12.50 -18.17
CA GLY A 132 -11.66 -13.19 -19.05
C GLY A 132 -13.08 -12.72 -18.81
N TYR A 133 -13.93 -12.83 -19.81
CA TYR A 133 -15.35 -12.48 -19.72
C TYR A 133 -16.19 -13.17 -20.78
N ARG A 134 -17.49 -13.24 -20.51
CA ARG A 134 -18.51 -13.80 -21.41
C ARG A 134 -19.34 -12.65 -21.99
N PRO A 135 -19.15 -12.26 -23.26
CA PRO A 135 -19.89 -11.15 -23.87
C PRO A 135 -21.42 -11.33 -23.89
N LYS A 136 -21.88 -12.58 -23.88
CA LYS A 136 -23.32 -12.93 -23.83
C LYS A 136 -23.89 -12.96 -22.41
N SER A 137 -23.11 -12.59 -21.39
CA SER A 137 -23.60 -12.57 -20.01
C SER A 137 -24.71 -11.56 -19.80
N LYS A 138 -25.47 -11.75 -18.73
CA LYS A 138 -26.56 -10.82 -18.34
C LYS A 138 -26.03 -9.44 -17.94
N LYS A 139 -24.74 -9.35 -17.61
CA LYS A 139 -24.09 -8.12 -17.15
C LYS A 139 -23.37 -7.44 -18.31
N ILE A 140 -24.02 -6.49 -18.92
CA ILE A 140 -23.47 -5.68 -20.01
C ILE A 140 -22.62 -4.57 -19.41
N ILE A 141 -21.35 -4.53 -19.80
CA ILE A 141 -20.44 -3.41 -19.47
C ILE A 141 -20.29 -2.56 -20.74
N ASN A 142 -20.68 -1.30 -20.67
CA ASN A 142 -20.44 -0.36 -21.77
C ASN A 142 -18.98 0.13 -21.73
N LEU A 143 -18.10 -0.68 -22.28
CA LEU A 143 -16.65 -0.43 -22.25
C LEU A 143 -16.26 0.86 -22.98
N ASN A 144 -16.92 1.18 -24.11
CA ASN A 144 -16.61 2.39 -24.88
C ASN A 144 -16.83 3.66 -24.06
N ASN A 145 -17.92 3.71 -23.29
CA ASN A 145 -18.17 4.84 -22.40
C ASN A 145 -17.12 4.91 -21.28
N LEU A 146 -16.81 3.77 -20.65
CA LEU A 146 -15.82 3.73 -19.57
C LEU A 146 -14.42 4.11 -20.05
N ILE A 147 -14.01 3.66 -21.25
CA ILE A 147 -12.73 4.08 -21.86
C ILE A 147 -12.79 5.56 -22.27
N GLY A 148 -13.93 6.03 -22.82
CA GLY A 148 -14.12 7.44 -23.18
C GLY A 148 -14.01 8.40 -21.98
N ASP A 149 -14.44 7.95 -20.82
CA ASP A 149 -14.36 8.72 -19.56
C ASP A 149 -12.97 8.66 -18.90
N TRP A 150 -12.13 7.69 -19.29
CA TRP A 150 -10.78 7.54 -18.74
C TRP A 150 -9.84 8.62 -19.28
N LYS A 151 -9.04 9.23 -18.42
CA LYS A 151 -8.17 10.37 -18.78
C LYS A 151 -6.67 10.04 -18.77
N ASP A 152 -6.28 9.01 -18.06
CA ASP A 152 -4.89 8.73 -17.72
C ASP A 152 -4.24 7.67 -18.65
N PHE A 153 -4.10 7.98 -19.96
CA PHE A 153 -3.47 7.08 -20.92
C PHE A 153 -1.93 7.19 -20.97
N ASP A 154 -1.34 8.22 -20.38
CA ASP A 154 0.07 8.56 -20.56
C ASP A 154 0.98 8.02 -19.45
N LYS A 155 0.60 6.90 -18.83
CA LYS A 155 1.42 6.24 -17.80
C LYS A 155 1.49 4.74 -17.98
N TYR A 156 2.59 4.14 -17.53
CA TYR A 156 2.73 2.69 -17.47
C TYR A 156 1.70 2.09 -16.50
N GLY A 157 1.02 1.02 -16.93
CA GLY A 157 -0.01 0.36 -16.13
C GLY A 157 -1.38 1.04 -16.12
N ALA A 158 -1.62 2.02 -17.01
CA ALA A 158 -2.91 2.71 -17.14
C ALA A 158 -4.09 1.74 -17.36
N ASP A 159 -3.88 0.68 -18.11
CA ASP A 159 -4.87 -0.37 -18.35
C ASP A 159 -5.22 -1.16 -17.08
N GLN A 160 -4.24 -1.42 -16.20
CA GLN A 160 -4.48 -2.10 -14.93
C GLN A 160 -5.23 -1.21 -13.95
N GLU A 161 -4.91 0.09 -13.89
CA GLU A 161 -5.66 1.05 -13.08
C GLU A 161 -7.09 1.24 -13.60
N PHE A 162 -7.26 1.31 -14.92
CA PHE A 162 -8.59 1.34 -15.53
C PHE A 162 -9.42 0.12 -15.14
N LEU A 163 -8.85 -1.08 -15.25
CA LEU A 163 -9.52 -2.31 -14.85
C LEU A 163 -9.85 -2.33 -13.35
N ALA A 164 -8.94 -1.85 -12.50
CA ALA A 164 -9.15 -1.76 -11.05
C ALA A 164 -10.26 -0.77 -10.67
N ASN A 165 -10.28 0.41 -11.29
CA ASN A 165 -11.14 1.51 -10.87
C ASN A 165 -12.50 1.51 -11.59
N SER A 166 -12.53 1.07 -12.86
CA SER A 166 -13.76 1.15 -13.69
C SER A 166 -14.44 -0.20 -13.88
N ILE A 167 -13.69 -1.29 -13.93
CA ILE A 167 -14.25 -2.62 -14.23
C ILE A 167 -14.48 -3.45 -12.97
N TYR A 168 -13.47 -3.57 -12.10
CA TYR A 168 -13.57 -4.43 -10.92
C TYR A 168 -14.77 -4.12 -10.01
N PRO A 169 -15.13 -2.84 -9.71
CA PRO A 169 -16.31 -2.53 -8.91
C PRO A 169 -17.60 -3.09 -9.48
N LEU A 170 -17.68 -3.15 -10.80
CA LEU A 170 -18.86 -3.62 -11.52
C LEU A 170 -18.98 -5.14 -11.51
N ILE A 171 -17.86 -5.87 -11.50
CA ILE A 171 -17.83 -7.32 -11.71
C ILE A 171 -17.62 -8.12 -10.44
N ARG A 172 -17.21 -7.52 -9.32
CA ARG A 172 -16.75 -8.22 -8.09
C ARG A 172 -17.72 -9.27 -7.53
N ASN A 173 -19.01 -9.13 -7.81
CA ASN A 173 -20.05 -10.07 -7.36
C ASN A 173 -20.40 -11.13 -8.42
N ASP A 174 -19.73 -11.13 -9.59
CA ASP A 174 -20.00 -12.04 -10.71
C ASP A 174 -18.69 -12.45 -11.39
N VAL A 175 -17.68 -12.78 -10.58
CA VAL A 175 -16.34 -13.10 -11.06
C VAL A 175 -15.82 -14.41 -10.44
N TYR A 176 -15.24 -15.25 -11.27
CA TYR A 176 -14.49 -16.44 -10.85
C TYR A 176 -13.01 -16.06 -10.72
N ILE A 177 -12.48 -16.14 -9.52
CA ILE A 177 -11.11 -15.71 -9.25
C ILE A 177 -10.24 -16.91 -8.94
N HIS A 178 -9.27 -17.18 -9.80
CA HIS A 178 -8.20 -18.14 -9.50
C HIS A 178 -7.04 -17.43 -8.82
N SER A 179 -6.71 -17.86 -7.61
CA SER A 179 -5.51 -17.40 -6.92
C SER A 179 -5.10 -18.33 -5.80
N ASP A 180 -3.84 -18.76 -5.83
CA ASP A 180 -3.22 -19.51 -4.73
C ASP A 180 -2.61 -18.58 -3.67
N LEU A 181 -2.33 -17.31 -4.03
CA LEU A 181 -1.40 -16.47 -3.30
C LEU A 181 -1.99 -15.14 -2.85
N ILE A 182 -2.93 -14.54 -3.60
CA ILE A 182 -3.45 -13.20 -3.36
C ILE A 182 -4.97 -13.17 -3.44
N ALA A 183 -5.63 -12.66 -2.40
CA ALA A 183 -7.04 -12.28 -2.41
C ALA A 183 -7.19 -10.85 -1.89
N PHE A 184 -8.27 -10.18 -2.26
CA PHE A 184 -8.59 -8.84 -1.75
C PHE A 184 -9.91 -8.86 -0.97
N GLY A 185 -9.88 -8.24 0.22
CA GLY A 185 -11.07 -8.10 1.06
C GLY A 185 -11.79 -9.44 1.30
N ASP A 186 -13.05 -9.49 0.93
CA ASP A 186 -13.95 -10.63 1.08
C ASP A 186 -14.04 -11.53 -0.17
N GLU A 187 -13.15 -11.36 -1.15
CA GLU A 187 -13.14 -12.18 -2.37
C GLU A 187 -13.17 -13.69 -2.09
N SER A 188 -14.06 -14.39 -2.76
CA SER A 188 -14.01 -15.85 -2.83
C SER A 188 -13.05 -16.27 -3.93
N VAL A 189 -11.87 -16.74 -3.57
CA VAL A 189 -10.85 -17.22 -4.51
C VAL A 189 -10.81 -18.75 -4.56
N LYS A 190 -10.48 -19.30 -5.72
CA LYS A 190 -10.29 -20.72 -5.96
C LYS A 190 -8.82 -21.00 -6.21
N PRO A 191 -8.26 -22.07 -5.66
CA PRO A 191 -6.90 -22.49 -5.96
C PRO A 191 -6.80 -22.98 -7.40
N ILE A 192 -5.62 -22.86 -8.00
CA ILE A 192 -5.31 -23.45 -9.28
C ILE A 192 -4.80 -24.87 -9.03
N ASN A 193 -5.70 -25.85 -9.03
CA ASN A 193 -5.40 -27.25 -8.74
C ASN A 193 -4.73 -27.97 -9.93
N PHE A 194 -3.83 -27.29 -10.61
CA PHE A 194 -2.98 -27.82 -11.66
C PHE A 194 -1.52 -27.73 -11.23
N LYS A 195 -0.73 -28.78 -11.52
CA LYS A 195 0.66 -28.84 -11.09
C LYS A 195 1.45 -27.62 -11.57
N ARG A 196 2.08 -26.93 -10.65
CA ARG A 196 3.00 -25.83 -10.93
C ARG A 196 4.38 -26.42 -11.23
N ASN A 197 4.92 -26.13 -12.39
CA ASN A 197 6.34 -26.35 -12.63
C ASN A 197 7.12 -25.37 -11.72
N GLU A 198 8.22 -25.81 -11.11
CA GLU A 198 8.85 -25.20 -9.92
C GLU A 198 9.00 -23.67 -9.96
N LEU A 199 9.18 -23.06 -11.12
CA LEU A 199 9.39 -21.62 -11.27
C LEU A 199 8.51 -20.99 -12.36
N SER A 200 7.40 -21.67 -12.71
CA SER A 200 6.44 -21.16 -13.69
C SER A 200 5.18 -20.64 -13.00
N TRP A 201 4.58 -19.65 -13.59
CA TRP A 201 3.26 -19.14 -13.22
C TRP A 201 2.57 -18.57 -14.46
N ILE A 202 1.25 -18.53 -14.45
CA ILE A 202 0.47 -17.91 -15.53
C ILE A 202 0.83 -16.42 -15.60
N GLY A 203 1.16 -15.91 -16.79
CA GLY A 203 1.62 -14.53 -16.97
C GLY A 203 3.13 -14.34 -16.81
N LYS A 204 3.92 -15.42 -16.69
CA LYS A 204 5.38 -15.33 -16.68
C LYS A 204 5.89 -14.89 -18.06
N ARG A 205 6.73 -13.86 -18.07
CA ARG A 205 7.45 -13.49 -19.28
C ARG A 205 8.35 -14.62 -19.73
N TYR A 206 8.28 -15.01 -21.00
CA TYR A 206 9.08 -16.11 -21.53
C TYR A 206 10.58 -15.78 -21.61
N PHE A 207 10.90 -14.49 -21.67
CA PHE A 207 12.26 -13.99 -21.69
C PHE A 207 12.52 -13.22 -20.40
N ASN A 208 13.11 -13.87 -19.40
CA ASN A 208 13.46 -13.22 -18.14
C ASN A 208 14.92 -13.49 -17.79
N GLU A 209 15.80 -12.53 -18.10
CA GLU A 209 17.24 -12.63 -17.81
C GLU A 209 17.57 -12.44 -16.31
N LYS A 210 16.68 -11.85 -15.53
CA LYS A 210 16.89 -11.69 -14.09
C LYS A 210 16.51 -12.98 -13.39
N LYS A 211 17.50 -13.70 -12.86
CA LYS A 211 17.27 -14.75 -11.84
C LYS A 211 16.44 -14.12 -10.72
N ILE A 212 15.15 -14.42 -10.72
CA ILE A 212 14.32 -14.16 -9.55
C ILE A 212 14.99 -14.92 -8.41
N ASN A 213 15.09 -14.28 -7.25
CA ASN A 213 15.60 -14.98 -6.08
C ASN A 213 14.60 -16.11 -5.77
N GLU A 214 14.92 -17.32 -6.24
CA GLU A 214 14.06 -18.50 -6.21
C GLU A 214 13.64 -18.84 -4.78
N ASP A 215 14.51 -18.59 -3.81
CA ASP A 215 14.22 -18.83 -2.40
C ASP A 215 13.12 -17.90 -1.88
N ILE A 216 13.10 -16.65 -2.32
CA ILE A 216 12.03 -15.71 -1.96
C ILE A 216 10.70 -16.16 -2.56
N LEU A 217 10.69 -16.60 -3.81
CA LEU A 217 9.48 -17.09 -4.47
C LEU A 217 8.97 -18.37 -3.77
N LYS A 218 9.85 -19.34 -3.51
CA LYS A 218 9.52 -20.57 -2.76
C LYS A 218 8.94 -20.24 -1.38
N GLN A 219 9.56 -19.35 -0.62
CA GLN A 219 9.06 -18.90 0.69
C GLN A 219 7.68 -18.26 0.59
N LYS A 220 7.43 -17.42 -0.43
CA LYS A 220 6.13 -16.78 -0.62
C LYS A 220 5.04 -17.78 -1.01
N ILE A 221 5.38 -18.77 -1.84
CA ILE A 221 4.46 -19.88 -2.20
C ILE A 221 4.14 -20.72 -0.95
N GLN A 222 5.13 -21.05 -0.13
CA GLN A 222 4.94 -21.81 1.11
C GLN A 222 4.05 -21.07 2.14
N ARG A 223 4.07 -19.73 2.16
CA ARG A 223 3.19 -18.93 3.01
C ARG A 223 1.71 -19.05 2.61
N GLY A 224 1.42 -19.42 1.37
CA GLY A 224 0.09 -19.57 0.78
C GLY A 224 -0.66 -18.24 0.64
N LEU A 225 -1.99 -18.31 0.64
CA LEU A 225 -2.87 -17.17 0.34
C LEU A 225 -2.69 -16.01 1.32
N ILE A 226 -2.40 -14.82 0.79
CA ILE A 226 -2.36 -13.56 1.52
C ILE A 226 -3.59 -12.76 1.14
N ARG A 227 -4.34 -12.29 2.13
CA ARG A 227 -5.52 -11.45 1.91
C ARG A 227 -5.15 -9.98 2.10
N LEU A 228 -5.29 -9.21 1.03
CA LEU A 228 -5.02 -7.77 1.01
C LEU A 228 -6.34 -6.97 1.17
N PRO A 229 -6.29 -5.74 1.70
CA PRO A 229 -7.48 -4.89 1.76
C PRO A 229 -7.95 -4.47 0.37
N LEU A 230 -9.24 -4.17 0.24
CA LEU A 230 -9.85 -3.55 -0.95
C LEU A 230 -9.64 -2.04 -0.88
N LEU A 231 -8.46 -1.56 -1.24
CA LEU A 231 -7.91 -0.24 -0.92
C LEU A 231 -8.81 0.97 -1.21
N GLU A 232 -9.76 0.86 -2.13
CA GLU A 232 -10.58 2.00 -2.58
C GLU A 232 -12.06 1.88 -2.17
N PHE A 233 -12.41 0.83 -1.40
CA PHE A 233 -13.79 0.56 -1.03
C PHE A 233 -14.04 0.84 0.45
N ASN A 234 -15.06 1.62 0.76
CA ASN A 234 -15.59 1.70 2.11
C ASN A 234 -16.41 0.45 2.39
N LEU A 235 -15.92 -0.38 3.30
CA LEU A 235 -16.66 -1.53 3.80
C LEU A 235 -17.45 -1.08 5.03
N SER A 236 -18.71 -0.70 4.81
CA SER A 236 -19.64 -0.38 5.92
C SER A 236 -19.99 -1.65 6.69
N ILE A 237 -20.10 -1.51 8.01
CA ILE A 237 -20.48 -2.59 8.91
C ILE A 237 -21.83 -2.26 9.51
N ASN A 238 -22.77 -3.20 9.40
CA ASN A 238 -24.04 -3.10 10.08
C ASN A 238 -23.87 -3.50 11.57
N LYS A 239 -24.61 -2.87 12.49
CA LYS A 239 -24.55 -3.19 13.92
C LYS A 239 -24.89 -4.65 14.23
N ASP A 240 -25.73 -5.29 13.42
CA ASP A 240 -26.08 -6.70 13.60
C ASP A 240 -24.91 -7.65 13.24
N GLU A 241 -23.96 -7.19 12.41
CA GLU A 241 -22.76 -7.97 12.08
C GLU A 241 -21.80 -8.11 13.28
N TYR A 242 -21.85 -7.20 14.27
CA TYR A 242 -20.95 -7.24 15.43
C TYR A 242 -21.09 -8.52 16.26
N LYS A 243 -22.31 -9.04 16.40
CA LYS A 243 -22.61 -10.19 17.26
C LYS A 243 -21.86 -11.46 16.88
N ASN A 244 -21.56 -11.62 15.59
CA ASN A 244 -20.91 -12.83 15.05
C ASN A 244 -19.51 -12.54 14.52
N SER A 245 -18.96 -11.36 14.81
CA SER A 245 -17.67 -10.94 14.29
C SER A 245 -16.58 -11.08 15.32
N LYS A 246 -15.37 -11.33 14.83
CA LYS A 246 -14.14 -11.25 15.60
C LYS A 246 -13.50 -9.89 15.42
N PHE A 247 -12.74 -9.44 16.41
CA PHE A 247 -12.12 -8.11 16.41
C PHE A 247 -10.61 -8.21 16.61
N VAL A 248 -9.87 -7.27 16.03
CA VAL A 248 -8.50 -6.97 16.40
C VAL A 248 -8.42 -5.51 16.85
N VAL A 249 -8.02 -5.30 18.10
CA VAL A 249 -7.85 -3.96 18.70
C VAL A 249 -6.38 -3.60 18.64
N LEU A 250 -6.02 -2.70 17.73
CA LEU A 250 -4.67 -2.13 17.68
C LEU A 250 -4.55 -1.04 18.75
N LYS A 251 -3.79 -1.30 19.80
CA LYS A 251 -3.39 -0.30 20.77
C LYS A 251 -2.10 0.36 20.30
N GLY A 252 -2.16 1.61 19.85
CA GLY A 252 -0.98 2.36 19.43
C GLY A 252 -0.04 2.65 20.58
N ALA A 253 1.27 2.66 20.31
CA ALA A 253 2.30 3.05 21.27
C ALA A 253 3.42 3.81 20.54
N GLU A 254 4.24 4.53 21.28
CA GLU A 254 5.41 5.27 20.78
C GLU A 254 5.08 6.36 19.74
N GLY A 255 6.06 6.72 18.90
CA GLY A 255 5.96 7.77 17.90
C GLY A 255 5.15 7.38 16.65
N PHE A 256 4.87 8.36 15.79
CA PHE A 256 4.07 8.15 14.60
C PHE A 256 4.62 7.08 13.65
N GLY A 257 5.96 7.00 13.49
CA GLY A 257 6.57 5.97 12.65
C GLY A 257 6.30 4.54 13.13
N ASP A 258 6.29 4.34 14.46
CA ASP A 258 5.92 3.05 15.07
C ASP A 258 4.43 2.76 14.87
N ARG A 259 3.58 3.77 15.08
CA ARG A 259 2.11 3.64 14.93
C ARG A 259 1.70 3.26 13.51
N ILE A 260 2.29 3.91 12.51
CA ILE A 260 2.03 3.60 11.08
C ILE A 260 2.49 2.17 10.74
N GLN A 261 3.65 1.77 11.25
CA GLN A 261 4.15 0.41 11.05
C GLN A 261 3.22 -0.64 11.65
N CYS A 262 2.78 -0.43 12.89
CA CYS A 262 1.87 -1.33 13.58
C CYS A 262 0.47 -1.33 12.96
N LEU A 263 0.04 -0.17 12.47
CA LEU A 263 -1.23 -0.05 11.75
C LEU A 263 -1.21 -0.89 10.45
N ALA A 264 -0.14 -0.82 9.67
CA ALA A 264 0.02 -1.65 8.48
C ALA A 264 -0.07 -3.15 8.79
N GLN A 265 0.48 -3.58 9.93
CA GLN A 265 0.41 -4.98 10.37
C GLN A 265 -0.99 -5.36 10.85
N ALA A 266 -1.63 -4.52 11.64
CA ALA A 266 -2.99 -4.76 12.14
C ALA A 266 -4.00 -4.81 10.99
N ILE A 267 -3.88 -3.94 10.00
CA ILE A 267 -4.69 -3.96 8.77
C ILE A 267 -4.47 -5.27 8.01
N SER A 268 -3.21 -5.71 7.85
CA SER A 268 -2.88 -6.97 7.20
C SER A 268 -3.51 -8.16 7.92
N TYR A 269 -3.39 -8.20 9.25
CA TYR A 269 -3.97 -9.26 10.06
C TYR A 269 -5.50 -9.25 10.00
N ALA A 270 -6.14 -8.09 10.17
CA ALA A 270 -7.58 -7.95 10.07
C ALA A 270 -8.11 -8.41 8.71
N SER A 271 -7.41 -8.05 7.63
CA SER A 271 -7.77 -8.46 6.26
C SER A 271 -7.65 -9.98 6.07
N GLN A 272 -6.58 -10.60 6.59
CA GLN A 272 -6.34 -12.03 6.46
C GLN A 272 -7.32 -12.87 7.27
N THR A 273 -7.66 -12.42 8.47
CA THR A 273 -8.51 -13.15 9.41
C THR A 273 -9.98 -12.75 9.35
N GLN A 274 -10.32 -11.78 8.50
CA GLN A 274 -11.66 -11.19 8.40
C GLN A 274 -12.17 -10.58 9.73
N ARG A 275 -11.24 -10.18 10.60
CA ARG A 275 -11.58 -9.48 11.83
C ARG A 275 -11.92 -8.02 11.55
N ILE A 276 -12.82 -7.47 12.36
CA ILE A 276 -13.09 -6.03 12.37
C ILE A 276 -11.93 -5.34 13.07
N LEU A 277 -11.31 -4.36 12.39
CA LEU A 277 -10.22 -3.58 12.95
C LEU A 277 -10.77 -2.45 13.83
N VAL A 278 -10.18 -2.32 15.01
CA VAL A 278 -10.41 -1.22 15.94
C VAL A 278 -9.07 -0.55 16.21
N VAL A 279 -8.95 0.75 15.95
CA VAL A 279 -7.71 1.48 16.21
C VAL A 279 -7.87 2.37 17.44
N ASP A 280 -7.09 2.09 18.48
CA ASP A 280 -7.00 2.91 19.68
C ASP A 280 -5.60 3.53 19.81
N TRP A 281 -5.49 4.81 19.46
CA TRP A 281 -4.26 5.59 19.58
C TRP A 281 -4.21 6.47 20.83
N ARG A 282 -5.15 6.28 21.75
CA ARG A 282 -5.14 7.01 23.02
C ARG A 282 -4.08 6.40 23.94
N ASP A 283 -3.12 7.18 24.34
CA ASP A 283 -2.09 6.87 25.32
C ASP A 283 -1.42 8.16 25.84
N GLU A 284 -0.48 8.02 26.78
CA GLU A 284 0.20 9.18 27.37
C GLU A 284 1.06 9.98 26.38
N HIS A 285 1.45 9.36 25.25
CA HIS A 285 2.33 9.99 24.26
C HIS A 285 1.55 10.62 23.11
N TRP A 286 0.40 10.04 22.73
CA TRP A 286 -0.38 10.52 21.59
C TRP A 286 -1.58 11.36 22.02
N SER A 287 -2.43 10.83 22.89
CA SER A 287 -3.52 11.60 23.50
C SER A 287 -4.17 10.87 24.68
N HIS A 288 -4.34 11.60 25.78
CA HIS A 288 -5.12 11.15 26.94
C HIS A 288 -6.63 11.37 26.77
N ASP A 289 -7.05 11.99 25.68
CA ASP A 289 -8.47 12.25 25.45
C ASP A 289 -9.22 10.94 25.19
N PRO A 290 -10.14 10.53 26.11
CA PRO A 290 -10.93 9.32 25.92
C PRO A 290 -11.90 9.41 24.74
N LEU A 291 -12.18 10.61 24.25
CA LEU A 291 -13.06 10.86 23.11
C LEU A 291 -12.31 10.90 21.77
N LEU A 292 -10.97 10.80 21.79
CA LEU A 292 -10.18 10.81 20.58
C LEU A 292 -10.63 9.67 19.65
N LYS A 293 -11.00 10.03 18.44
CA LYS A 293 -11.32 9.12 17.37
C LYS A 293 -10.14 8.99 16.42
N PHE A 294 -9.88 7.78 15.94
CA PHE A 294 -8.89 7.56 14.90
C PHE A 294 -9.25 8.31 13.61
N SER A 295 -10.55 8.39 13.28
CA SER A 295 -11.07 9.13 12.13
C SER A 295 -10.82 10.64 12.14
N GLU A 296 -10.39 11.22 13.27
CA GLU A 296 -9.89 12.61 13.26
C GLU A 296 -8.58 12.77 12.44
N TYR A 297 -7.84 11.69 12.28
CA TYR A 297 -6.59 11.66 11.52
C TYR A 297 -6.73 10.98 10.18
N PHE A 298 -7.27 9.76 10.16
CA PHE A 298 -7.35 8.91 8.96
C PHE A 298 -8.66 8.12 8.90
N GLU A 299 -9.11 7.90 7.68
CA GLU A 299 -10.09 6.89 7.33
C GLU A 299 -9.37 5.65 6.77
N ILE A 300 -9.88 4.46 7.12
CA ILE A 300 -9.36 3.18 6.60
C ILE A 300 -10.38 2.62 5.61
N LYS A 301 -9.96 2.49 4.35
CA LYS A 301 -10.76 1.84 3.31
C LYS A 301 -10.37 0.36 3.15
N GLY A 302 -11.26 -0.43 2.58
CA GLY A 302 -10.95 -1.80 2.17
C GLY A 302 -10.79 -2.83 3.29
N VAL A 303 -10.94 -2.43 4.52
CA VAL A 303 -10.97 -3.31 5.70
C VAL A 303 -12.15 -2.92 6.56
N LYS A 304 -12.90 -3.91 7.04
CA LYS A 304 -13.95 -3.66 8.02
C LYS A 304 -13.34 -3.05 9.27
N ASN A 305 -13.76 -1.86 9.63
CA ASN A 305 -13.25 -1.16 10.81
C ASN A 305 -14.36 -0.36 11.50
N ILE A 306 -14.20 -0.14 12.80
CA ILE A 306 -15.09 0.69 13.60
C ILE A 306 -14.31 1.54 14.58
N GLU A 307 -14.90 2.65 14.97
CA GLU A 307 -14.35 3.51 16.03
C GLU A 307 -14.30 2.80 17.39
N PHE A 308 -13.25 3.09 18.15
CA PHE A 308 -13.05 2.49 19.47
C PHE A 308 -14.25 2.71 20.39
N ASN A 309 -14.87 3.89 20.36
CA ASN A 309 -16.03 4.19 21.21
C ASN A 309 -17.26 3.32 20.87
N CYS A 310 -17.45 2.99 19.58
CA CYS A 310 -18.51 2.06 19.17
C CYS A 310 -18.20 0.64 19.63
N PHE A 311 -16.93 0.23 19.49
CA PHE A 311 -16.46 -1.07 19.95
C PHE A 311 -16.61 -1.25 21.46
N ILE A 312 -16.22 -0.28 22.28
CA ILE A 312 -16.33 -0.35 23.74
C ILE A 312 -17.79 -0.46 24.20
N LYS A 313 -18.70 0.24 23.54
CA LYS A 313 -20.13 0.09 23.84
C LYS A 313 -20.59 -1.35 23.60
N PHE A 314 -20.27 -1.91 22.43
CA PHE A 314 -20.57 -3.30 22.10
C PHE A 314 -19.90 -4.27 23.08
N PHE A 315 -18.63 -4.07 23.42
CA PHE A 315 -17.89 -4.90 24.34
C PHE A 315 -18.55 -4.94 25.73
N ASN A 316 -18.89 -3.79 26.28
CA ASN A 316 -19.52 -3.70 27.60
C ASN A 316 -20.88 -4.41 27.66
N GLU A 317 -21.66 -4.33 26.57
CA GLU A 317 -22.97 -5.01 26.47
C GLU A 317 -22.83 -6.55 26.39
N ASN A 318 -21.69 -7.06 25.86
CA ASN A 318 -21.48 -8.48 25.58
C ASN A 318 -20.31 -9.11 26.35
N LYS A 319 -19.70 -8.42 27.30
CA LYS A 319 -18.44 -8.80 27.98
C LYS A 319 -18.43 -10.25 28.48
N LYS A 320 -19.56 -10.77 28.97
CA LYS A 320 -19.65 -12.13 29.52
C LYS A 320 -19.50 -13.25 28.48
N SER A 321 -19.76 -12.96 27.23
CA SER A 321 -19.70 -13.91 26.11
C SER A 321 -18.47 -13.79 25.24
N LEU A 322 -17.67 -12.73 25.40
CA LEU A 322 -16.51 -12.43 24.56
C LEU A 322 -15.21 -12.83 25.26
N LYS A 323 -14.42 -13.66 24.60
CA LYS A 323 -13.07 -14.01 25.04
C LYS A 323 -12.06 -13.03 24.45
N VAL A 324 -11.15 -12.58 25.29
CA VAL A 324 -10.11 -11.60 24.92
C VAL A 324 -8.74 -12.24 25.02
N PHE A 325 -7.90 -12.04 24.02
CA PHE A 325 -6.50 -12.45 24.07
C PHE A 325 -5.58 -11.22 23.97
N PRO A 326 -4.61 -11.03 24.86
CA PRO A 326 -4.44 -11.73 26.13
C PRO A 326 -5.59 -11.47 27.13
N GLU A 327 -5.89 -12.47 27.94
CA GLU A 327 -7.02 -12.42 28.89
C GLU A 327 -6.95 -11.22 29.86
N ALA A 328 -5.74 -10.85 30.29
CA ALA A 328 -5.49 -9.71 31.18
C ALA A 328 -6.02 -8.36 30.63
N TRP A 329 -6.32 -8.28 29.34
CA TRP A 329 -6.89 -7.07 28.71
C TRP A 329 -8.41 -7.02 28.76
N GLY A 330 -9.05 -8.15 29.03
CA GLY A 330 -10.52 -8.24 29.07
C GLY A 330 -11.15 -7.37 30.14
N ASP A 331 -10.54 -7.30 31.30
CA ASP A 331 -11.09 -6.51 32.44
C ASP A 331 -10.76 -5.03 32.36
N THR A 332 -9.64 -4.68 31.71
CA THR A 332 -9.13 -3.31 31.68
C THR A 332 -9.50 -2.53 30.43
N MET A 333 -10.02 -3.20 29.38
CA MET A 333 -10.22 -2.59 28.06
C MET A 333 -11.20 -1.40 28.09
N ALA A 334 -12.22 -1.44 28.93
CA ALA A 334 -13.20 -0.38 29.11
C ALA A 334 -12.77 0.67 30.16
N ASP A 335 -11.70 0.41 30.92
CA ASP A 335 -11.24 1.27 31.98
C ASP A 335 -10.47 2.47 31.40
N SER A 336 -10.61 3.64 32.03
CA SER A 336 -9.76 4.81 31.77
C SER A 336 -8.27 4.50 31.97
N ASN A 337 -7.95 3.58 32.87
CA ASN A 337 -6.59 3.08 33.10
C ASN A 337 -6.03 2.27 31.93
N PHE A 338 -6.85 1.80 31.00
CA PHE A 338 -6.39 1.14 29.77
C PHE A 338 -5.44 2.02 28.95
N ILE A 339 -5.65 3.33 28.98
CA ILE A 339 -4.77 4.32 28.36
C ILE A 339 -3.36 4.25 28.95
N ASN A 340 -3.27 4.18 30.29
CA ASN A 340 -1.99 4.17 31.01
C ASN A 340 -1.35 2.78 31.12
N PHE A 341 -2.17 1.73 31.06
CA PHE A 341 -1.73 0.35 31.18
C PHE A 341 -0.75 -0.06 30.06
N MET A 342 -0.92 0.52 28.88
CA MET A 342 -0.12 0.18 27.71
C MET A 342 1.35 0.57 27.78
N THR A 343 1.65 1.71 28.36
CA THR A 343 3.00 2.27 28.29
C THR A 343 3.98 1.56 29.21
N GLN A 344 3.52 1.00 30.31
CA GLN A 344 4.39 0.34 31.30
C GLN A 344 4.31 -1.19 31.29
N ARG A 345 3.15 -1.77 31.03
CA ARG A 345 2.91 -3.23 31.22
C ARG A 345 2.68 -4.05 29.96
N ALA A 346 2.33 -3.46 28.83
CA ALA A 346 2.15 -4.23 27.59
C ALA A 346 3.40 -4.99 27.17
N TYR A 347 4.56 -4.53 27.61
CA TYR A 347 5.84 -5.18 27.36
C TYR A 347 6.19 -6.29 28.36
N GLU A 348 5.47 -6.37 29.45
CA GLU A 348 5.70 -7.34 30.52
C GLU A 348 4.72 -8.54 30.47
N LEU A 349 3.72 -8.47 29.60
CA LEU A 349 2.75 -9.56 29.48
C LEU A 349 3.38 -10.81 28.85
N PRO A 350 3.20 -12.01 29.45
CA PRO A 350 3.83 -13.26 28.99
C PRO A 350 3.54 -13.60 27.53
N ASP A 351 2.34 -13.31 27.06
CA ASP A 351 1.87 -13.67 25.72
C ASP A 351 2.19 -12.64 24.64
N LYS A 352 2.82 -11.53 25.00
CA LYS A 352 3.18 -10.46 24.09
C LYS A 352 3.97 -10.94 22.88
N GLY A 353 4.98 -11.76 23.12
CA GLY A 353 5.83 -12.29 22.06
C GLY A 353 5.05 -13.12 21.04
N LYS A 354 4.04 -13.87 21.51
CA LYS A 354 3.18 -14.66 20.64
C LYS A 354 2.32 -13.76 19.75
N ILE A 355 1.60 -12.78 20.31
CA ILE A 355 0.81 -11.82 19.52
C ILE A 355 1.66 -11.09 18.50
N ILE A 356 2.81 -10.55 18.95
CA ILE A 356 3.71 -9.80 18.09
C ILE A 356 4.20 -10.67 16.94
N ASN A 357 4.58 -11.91 17.20
CA ASN A 357 5.03 -12.83 16.17
C ASN A 357 3.91 -13.22 15.20
N GLU A 358 2.77 -13.62 15.71
CA GLU A 358 1.63 -14.06 14.88
C GLU A 358 1.13 -12.94 13.96
N ILE A 359 0.93 -11.73 14.49
CA ILE A 359 0.45 -10.59 13.73
C ILE A 359 1.52 -10.02 12.80
N SER A 360 2.76 -9.85 13.30
CA SER A 360 3.81 -9.17 12.53
C SER A 360 4.43 -10.01 11.44
N LEU A 361 4.53 -11.32 11.64
CA LEU A 361 5.12 -12.21 10.65
C LEU A 361 4.12 -12.62 9.56
N GLY A 362 2.86 -12.15 9.65
CA GLY A 362 1.81 -12.54 8.73
C GLY A 362 1.55 -14.04 8.77
N ILE A 363 1.66 -14.64 9.98
CA ILE A 363 1.38 -16.06 10.19
C ILE A 363 -0.11 -16.28 10.02
N LYS A 364 -0.48 -17.35 9.35
CA LYS A 364 -1.85 -17.64 8.93
C LYS A 364 -2.82 -18.03 10.05
N ASN A 365 -2.30 -18.36 11.21
CA ASN A 365 -3.14 -18.88 12.27
C ASN A 365 -3.87 -17.75 12.97
N ASP A 366 -5.18 -17.70 12.79
CA ASP A 366 -6.03 -16.83 13.56
C ASP A 366 -6.14 -17.33 15.01
N PHE A 367 -6.28 -16.39 15.94
CA PHE A 367 -6.59 -16.69 17.34
C PHE A 367 -8.04 -17.16 17.46
N GLN A 368 -8.30 -18.04 18.45
CA GLN A 368 -9.66 -18.57 18.67
C GLN A 368 -10.58 -17.54 19.30
N GLU A 369 -10.03 -16.64 20.10
CA GLU A 369 -10.76 -15.62 20.85
C GLU A 369 -11.45 -14.62 19.91
N GLU A 370 -12.61 -14.12 20.35
CA GLU A 370 -13.38 -13.12 19.61
C GLU A 370 -12.63 -11.81 19.49
N ILE A 371 -11.85 -11.44 20.50
CA ILE A 371 -11.09 -10.19 20.53
C ILE A 371 -9.60 -10.47 20.73
N VAL A 372 -8.79 -9.94 19.84
CA VAL A 372 -7.33 -9.93 19.97
C VAL A 372 -6.87 -8.49 20.18
N VAL A 373 -6.15 -8.22 21.27
CA VAL A 373 -5.54 -6.91 21.51
C VAL A 373 -4.08 -6.95 21.06
N TYR A 374 -3.77 -6.15 20.06
CA TYR A 374 -2.42 -6.02 19.51
C TYR A 374 -1.74 -4.78 20.12
N PRO A 375 -0.78 -4.96 21.02
CA PRO A 375 0.00 -3.86 21.56
C PRO A 375 1.05 -3.45 20.52
N GLY A 376 0.77 -2.38 19.79
CA GLY A 376 1.59 -1.94 18.67
C GLY A 376 2.92 -1.34 19.11
N LYS A 377 3.99 -2.12 19.12
CA LYS A 377 5.37 -1.62 19.14
C LYS A 377 6.07 -2.03 17.87
N GLY A 378 6.82 -1.07 17.29
CA GLY A 378 7.48 -1.19 16.01
C GLY A 378 8.18 -2.53 15.78
N LEU A 379 7.86 -3.15 14.68
CA LEU A 379 8.35 -4.45 14.28
C LEU A 379 9.00 -4.40 12.92
N ARG A 380 9.99 -5.24 12.76
CA ARG A 380 11.02 -5.11 11.74
C ARG A 380 10.60 -5.35 10.28
N LYS A 381 9.38 -5.82 9.99
CA LYS A 381 8.95 -6.15 8.61
C LYS A 381 7.46 -5.88 8.42
N SER A 382 7.09 -4.67 8.06
CA SER A 382 5.71 -4.32 7.69
C SER A 382 5.53 -4.30 6.17
N ASN A 383 4.37 -4.73 5.72
CA ASN A 383 3.96 -4.53 4.33
C ASN A 383 3.35 -3.12 4.19
N TYR A 384 4.19 -2.13 3.96
CA TYR A 384 3.74 -0.74 3.82
C TYR A 384 2.81 -0.49 2.63
N PHE A 385 2.77 -1.38 1.63
CA PHE A 385 1.81 -1.27 0.53
C PHE A 385 0.35 -1.18 1.03
N ILE A 386 0.07 -1.82 2.17
CA ILE A 386 -1.25 -1.80 2.81
C ILE A 386 -1.68 -0.38 3.19
N LEU A 387 -0.74 0.53 3.42
CA LEU A 387 -1.06 1.92 3.77
C LEU A 387 -1.78 2.71 2.66
N ASN A 388 -1.87 2.17 1.44
CA ASN A 388 -2.76 2.71 0.41
C ASN A 388 -4.25 2.74 0.81
N CYS A 389 -4.63 1.96 1.83
CA CYS A 389 -5.99 2.00 2.38
C CYS A 389 -6.25 3.20 3.31
N LEU A 390 -5.22 3.96 3.67
CA LEU A 390 -5.35 5.13 4.54
C LEU A 390 -5.58 6.40 3.73
N ASN A 391 -6.63 7.11 4.06
CA ASN A 391 -6.86 8.46 3.58
C ASN A 391 -6.85 9.40 4.79
N PRO A 392 -6.15 10.52 4.74
CA PRO A 392 -6.31 11.56 5.74
C PRO A 392 -7.78 11.98 5.83
N SER A 393 -8.25 12.30 7.02
CA SER A 393 -9.58 12.88 7.19
C SER A 393 -9.68 14.21 6.42
N GLU A 394 -10.87 14.58 5.99
CA GLU A 394 -11.10 15.84 5.26
C GLU A 394 -10.50 17.06 5.99
N LYS A 395 -10.66 17.10 7.30
CA LYS A 395 -10.08 18.14 8.16
C LYS A 395 -8.55 18.13 8.13
N MET A 396 -7.96 16.93 8.17
CA MET A 396 -6.50 16.75 8.10
C MET A 396 -5.98 17.14 6.73
N GLU A 397 -6.60 16.65 5.66
CA GLU A 397 -6.23 16.95 4.29
C GLU A 397 -6.25 18.46 4.02
N LYS A 398 -7.34 19.13 4.36
CA LYS A 398 -7.46 20.58 4.19
C LYS A 398 -6.33 21.34 4.91
N ARG A 399 -6.06 21.04 6.18
CA ARG A 399 -4.99 21.69 6.95
C ARG A 399 -3.61 21.48 6.33
N ILE A 400 -3.34 20.27 5.82
CA ILE A 400 -2.05 19.95 5.19
C ILE A 400 -1.91 20.68 3.86
N LEU A 401 -2.94 20.71 3.03
CA LEU A 401 -2.93 21.42 1.75
C LEU A 401 -2.80 22.94 1.95
N ASP A 402 -3.51 23.50 2.93
CA ASP A 402 -3.38 24.93 3.27
C ASP A 402 -1.94 25.28 3.69
N PHE A 403 -1.32 24.42 4.51
CA PHE A 403 0.08 24.58 4.91
C PHE A 403 1.02 24.46 3.70
N ALA A 404 0.84 23.44 2.87
CA ALA A 404 1.69 23.18 1.72
C ALA A 404 1.58 24.30 0.66
N ASN A 405 0.38 24.84 0.42
CA ASN A 405 0.15 25.98 -0.46
C ASN A 405 0.83 27.24 0.08
N LYS A 406 0.65 27.55 1.37
CA LYS A 406 1.29 28.71 2.02
C LYS A 406 2.81 28.68 1.95
N ASN A 407 3.41 27.49 1.99
CA ASN A 407 4.86 27.29 1.92
C ASN A 407 5.35 26.91 0.51
N VAL A 408 4.51 27.06 -0.51
CA VAL A 408 4.82 26.82 -1.94
C VAL A 408 5.24 25.37 -2.24
N LEU A 409 4.92 24.42 -1.36
CA LEU A 409 5.29 23.00 -1.51
C LEU A 409 4.44 22.28 -2.58
N CYS A 410 3.20 22.75 -2.83
CA CYS A 410 2.32 22.17 -3.84
C CYS A 410 2.71 22.53 -5.29
N HIS A 411 3.58 23.52 -5.49
CA HIS A 411 3.84 24.10 -6.81
C HIS A 411 5.27 23.89 -7.30
N LYS A 412 6.14 23.35 -6.47
CA LYS A 412 7.56 23.14 -6.82
C LYS A 412 8.03 21.79 -6.29
N SER A 413 8.84 21.12 -7.08
CA SER A 413 9.61 19.97 -6.60
C SER A 413 10.61 20.45 -5.54
N TYR A 414 10.85 19.62 -4.53
CA TYR A 414 11.77 19.94 -3.43
C TYR A 414 12.41 18.65 -2.88
N ASP A 415 13.51 18.84 -2.18
CA ASP A 415 14.20 17.78 -1.45
C ASP A 415 13.97 17.94 0.06
N VAL A 416 14.03 16.84 0.79
CA VAL A 416 13.88 16.83 2.25
C VAL A 416 15.04 16.09 2.91
N ILE A 417 15.58 16.71 3.96
CA ILE A 417 16.44 16.06 4.95
C ILE A 417 15.71 16.05 6.28
N HIS A 418 15.58 14.84 6.85
CA HIS A 418 15.06 14.65 8.21
C HIS A 418 16.22 14.44 9.18
N LEU A 419 16.41 15.41 10.09
CA LEU A 419 17.41 15.38 11.14
C LEU A 419 16.77 14.93 12.46
N ARG A 420 17.10 13.75 12.94
CA ARG A 420 16.57 13.20 14.19
C ARG A 420 17.31 13.80 15.39
N GLY A 421 16.70 14.72 16.11
CA GLY A 421 17.18 15.25 17.39
C GLY A 421 16.84 14.29 18.54
N GLY A 422 15.57 14.14 18.79
CA GLY A 422 15.03 13.23 19.79
C GLY A 422 15.64 13.40 21.18
N SER A 423 15.82 12.28 21.87
CA SER A 423 16.48 12.21 23.19
C SER A 423 18.01 12.04 23.10
N LYS A 424 18.60 12.28 21.92
CA LYS A 424 20.06 12.18 21.74
C LYS A 424 20.74 13.40 22.34
N LYS A 425 21.85 13.18 23.05
CA LYS A 425 22.72 14.25 23.53
C LYS A 425 23.75 14.57 22.46
N TRP A 426 23.77 15.82 21.99
CA TRP A 426 24.67 16.27 20.93
C TRP A 426 25.89 17.00 21.50
N LEU A 427 27.09 16.56 21.12
CA LEU A 427 28.35 17.25 21.33
C LEU A 427 28.65 18.14 20.12
N GLY A 428 29.43 19.20 20.31
CA GLY A 428 29.81 20.08 19.19
C GLY A 428 28.79 21.19 18.94
N GLY A 429 28.99 22.34 19.50
CA GLY A 429 27.96 23.34 19.73
C GLY A 429 27.13 22.99 20.95
N LYS A 430 27.70 22.27 21.87
CA LYS A 430 27.26 21.86 23.23
C LYS A 430 25.77 22.05 23.49
N VAL A 431 24.98 21.10 23.08
CA VAL A 431 23.61 20.94 23.54
C VAL A 431 23.64 20.10 24.80
N ALA A 432 23.71 20.73 25.96
CA ALA A 432 23.50 20.03 27.22
C ALA A 432 22.01 19.74 27.35
N ASP A 433 21.63 18.49 27.22
CA ASP A 433 20.28 18.03 27.56
C ASP A 433 20.26 17.70 29.06
N ASN A 434 19.50 18.49 29.83
CA ASN A 434 19.18 18.21 31.22
C ASN A 434 17.97 17.28 31.37
N SER A 435 17.70 16.45 30.40
CA SER A 435 16.61 15.49 30.45
C SER A 435 16.86 14.45 31.54
N PRO A 436 15.94 14.19 32.47
CA PRO A 436 16.08 13.18 33.50
C PRO A 436 15.89 11.74 33.02
N VAL A 437 15.85 11.51 31.72
CA VAL A 437 15.72 10.15 31.16
C VAL A 437 17.08 9.44 31.29
N LYS A 438 17.32 8.91 32.45
CA LYS A 438 18.25 7.79 32.64
C LYS A 438 17.65 6.60 31.90
N GLU A 439 18.19 6.26 30.73
CA GLU A 439 18.15 4.90 30.23
C GLU A 439 18.78 4.80 28.83
N GLN A 440 19.83 4.04 28.76
CA GLN A 440 20.40 3.24 27.67
C GLN A 440 20.96 3.91 26.40
N HIS A 441 20.89 5.22 26.22
CA HIS A 441 21.58 5.87 25.09
C HIS A 441 22.33 7.14 25.53
N ASP A 442 23.11 7.04 26.60
CA ASP A 442 24.00 8.12 27.10
C ASP A 442 25.25 8.32 26.21
N GLN A 443 25.14 8.08 24.91
CA GLN A 443 26.21 8.44 24.01
C GLN A 443 26.02 9.90 23.56
N TRP A 444 26.97 10.74 23.95
CA TRP A 444 27.11 12.06 23.37
C TRP A 444 27.47 11.90 21.90
N LEU A 445 26.68 12.49 21.02
CA LEU A 445 26.92 12.47 19.58
C LEU A 445 27.47 13.82 19.15
N ASP A 446 28.55 13.78 18.39
CA ASP A 446 29.03 14.97 17.71
C ASP A 446 28.05 15.33 16.58
N ALA A 447 27.47 16.53 16.65
CA ALA A 447 26.53 17.01 15.64
C ALA A 447 27.19 17.05 14.24
N ASP A 448 28.49 17.34 14.20
CA ASP A 448 29.23 17.40 12.95
C ASP A 448 29.46 16.01 12.36
N GLU A 449 29.80 15.03 13.18
CA GLU A 449 29.94 13.63 12.75
C GLU A 449 28.59 13.09 12.24
N TYR A 450 27.50 13.47 12.89
CA TYR A 450 26.15 13.07 12.47
C TYR A 450 25.73 13.71 11.15
N MET A 451 25.92 15.01 10.98
CA MET A 451 25.44 15.75 9.81
C MET A 451 26.32 15.58 8.58
N LYS A 452 27.63 15.37 8.75
CA LYS A 452 28.60 15.26 7.64
C LYS A 452 28.29 14.14 6.64
N PRO A 453 28.00 12.89 7.05
CA PRO A 453 27.60 11.84 6.11
C PRO A 453 26.32 12.19 5.34
N ILE A 454 25.33 12.74 6.02
CA ILE A 454 24.04 13.16 5.40
C ILE A 454 24.31 14.23 4.32
N TRP A 455 25.14 15.23 4.64
CA TRP A 455 25.55 16.27 3.71
C TRP A 455 26.29 15.73 2.50
N ASN A 456 27.24 14.79 2.71
CA ASN A 456 28.01 14.20 1.61
C ASN A 456 27.11 13.41 0.67
N ILE A 457 26.15 12.64 1.20
CA ILE A 457 25.15 11.93 0.39
C ILE A 457 24.34 12.95 -0.41
N TYR A 458 23.80 13.99 0.24
CA TYR A 458 23.00 15.00 -0.45
C TYR A 458 23.77 15.69 -1.58
N LYS A 459 25.02 16.09 -1.33
CA LYS A 459 25.88 16.69 -2.36
C LYS A 459 26.17 15.77 -3.54
N SER A 460 26.34 14.48 -3.27
CA SER A 460 26.63 13.50 -4.35
C SER A 460 25.46 13.31 -5.32
N LEU A 461 24.25 13.72 -4.93
CA LEU A 461 23.06 13.70 -5.79
C LEU A 461 22.98 14.90 -6.75
N ASN A 462 23.94 15.83 -6.70
CA ASN A 462 23.93 17.08 -7.49
C ASN A 462 22.57 17.83 -7.38
N PRO A 463 22.12 18.17 -6.16
CA PRO A 463 20.79 18.71 -5.96
C PRO A 463 20.63 20.09 -6.60
N SER A 464 19.53 20.29 -7.32
CA SER A 464 19.15 21.57 -7.93
C SER A 464 17.85 22.15 -7.35
N LEU A 465 17.18 21.42 -6.49
CA LEU A 465 15.87 21.78 -5.94
C LEU A 465 16.01 22.46 -4.58
N PRO A 466 14.98 23.22 -4.15
CA PRO A 466 14.93 23.74 -2.78
C PRO A 466 15.02 22.61 -1.76
N LEU A 467 15.88 22.77 -0.77
CA LEU A 467 16.03 21.82 0.34
C LEU A 467 15.18 22.26 1.53
N TYR A 468 14.36 21.36 2.04
CA TYR A 468 13.64 21.55 3.30
C TYR A 468 14.21 20.65 4.40
N LEU A 469 14.28 21.20 5.61
CA LEU A 469 14.77 20.54 6.80
C LEU A 469 13.59 20.23 7.74
N ILE A 470 13.46 18.97 8.11
CA ILE A 470 12.51 18.49 9.12
C ILE A 470 13.30 17.98 10.31
N SER A 471 12.99 18.46 11.51
CA SER A 471 13.63 17.99 12.74
C SER A 471 12.74 18.26 13.94
N ASP A 472 12.86 17.41 14.96
CA ASP A 472 12.34 17.63 16.30
C ASP A 472 13.32 18.46 17.18
N SER A 473 14.41 18.97 16.61
CA SER A 473 15.42 19.81 17.27
C SER A 473 15.70 21.07 16.46
N SER A 474 15.31 22.22 17.00
CA SER A 474 15.65 23.53 16.43
C SER A 474 17.18 23.78 16.43
N LYS A 475 17.88 23.21 17.40
CA LYS A 475 19.34 23.35 17.50
C LYS A 475 20.06 22.64 16.36
N LEU A 476 19.63 21.44 16.00
CA LEU A 476 20.19 20.74 14.82
C LEU A 476 19.94 21.48 13.53
N ILE A 477 18.74 22.06 13.35
CA ILE A 477 18.44 22.88 12.18
C ILE A 477 19.37 24.09 12.12
N ASN A 478 19.54 24.81 13.24
CA ASN A 478 20.42 25.97 13.30
C ASN A 478 21.89 25.62 13.01
N LEU A 479 22.39 24.53 13.60
CA LEU A 479 23.74 24.03 13.33
C LEU A 479 23.92 23.66 11.85
N TRP A 480 22.94 22.98 11.26
CA TRP A 480 22.97 22.64 9.84
C TRP A 480 23.05 23.91 8.97
N GLN A 481 22.16 24.88 9.22
CA GLN A 481 22.12 26.12 8.46
C GLN A 481 23.39 26.95 8.60
N GLN A 482 23.95 27.02 9.82
CA GLN A 482 25.22 27.69 10.07
C GLN A 482 26.39 27.04 9.34
N LYS A 483 26.42 25.71 9.32
CA LYS A 483 27.55 24.96 8.74
C LYS A 483 27.51 24.86 7.22
N TYR A 484 26.33 24.61 6.66
CA TYR A 484 26.17 24.31 5.23
C TYR A 484 25.50 25.45 4.45
N ASN A 485 25.08 26.49 5.12
CA ASN A 485 24.42 27.68 4.53
C ASN A 485 23.27 27.32 3.58
N CYS A 486 22.51 26.29 3.89
CA CYS A 486 21.38 25.84 3.07
C CYS A 486 20.29 25.17 3.91
N GLY A 487 19.11 25.04 3.30
CA GLY A 487 17.94 24.38 3.88
C GLY A 487 16.95 25.32 4.54
N ILE A 488 15.70 25.15 4.18
CA ILE A 488 14.55 25.90 4.72
C ILE A 488 13.92 25.03 5.81
N ALA A 489 13.87 25.54 7.04
CA ALA A 489 13.26 24.82 8.14
C ALA A 489 11.74 24.70 7.96
N ILE A 490 11.20 23.49 8.05
CA ILE A 490 9.76 23.29 8.23
C ILE A 490 9.43 23.61 9.70
N PRO A 491 8.64 24.67 9.95
CA PRO A 491 8.34 25.07 11.31
C PRO A 491 7.43 24.04 12.00
N ASN A 492 7.80 23.60 13.19
CA ASN A 492 6.95 22.85 14.10
C ASN A 492 7.06 23.43 15.52
N VAL A 493 6.05 23.14 16.35
CA VAL A 493 5.98 23.67 17.72
C VAL A 493 7.11 23.12 18.58
N ALA A 494 7.43 21.85 18.44
CA ALA A 494 8.48 21.21 19.22
C ALA A 494 9.85 21.84 18.98
N SER A 495 10.15 22.25 17.75
CA SER A 495 11.41 22.88 17.39
C SER A 495 11.57 24.32 17.93
N LYS A 496 10.47 24.98 18.29
CA LYS A 496 10.50 26.42 18.65
C LYS A 496 10.57 26.69 20.15
N LYS A 497 9.99 25.85 20.99
CA LYS A 497 9.71 26.23 22.39
C LYS A 497 10.04 25.17 23.43
N LEU A 498 10.23 23.94 23.04
CA LEU A 498 10.35 22.82 23.97
C LEU A 498 11.76 22.27 23.97
N ARG A 499 12.14 21.68 25.09
CA ARG A 499 13.40 20.95 25.24
C ARG A 499 13.55 19.99 24.06
N ASP A 500 14.76 19.80 23.59
CA ASP A 500 15.08 18.85 22.53
C ASP A 500 14.67 17.41 22.93
N CYS A 501 13.40 17.12 22.84
CA CYS A 501 12.83 15.79 23.06
C CYS A 501 11.96 15.42 21.87
N GLY A 502 11.82 14.12 21.62
CA GLY A 502 10.96 13.66 20.53
C GLY A 502 9.52 14.16 20.72
N ILE A 503 8.90 14.61 19.65
CA ILE A 503 7.54 15.19 19.64
C ILE A 503 6.53 14.25 20.34
N HIS A 504 6.69 12.95 20.18
CA HIS A 504 5.83 11.95 20.81
C HIS A 504 5.92 11.93 22.34
N LYS A 505 7.01 12.41 22.93
CA LYS A 505 7.21 12.46 24.39
C LYS A 505 6.59 13.70 25.04
N LEU A 506 6.10 14.65 24.26
CA LEU A 506 5.42 15.82 24.78
C LEU A 506 4.03 15.45 25.31
N ARG A 507 3.81 15.66 26.60
CA ARG A 507 2.53 15.48 27.24
C ARG A 507 1.71 16.76 27.20
N GLN A 508 0.38 16.65 27.39
CA GLN A 508 -0.49 17.84 27.47
C GLN A 508 -0.06 18.80 28.57
N GLU A 509 0.51 18.32 29.67
CA GLU A 509 1.05 19.11 30.78
C GLU A 509 2.30 19.92 30.38
N ASP A 510 3.13 19.39 29.49
CA ASP A 510 4.30 20.11 28.96
C ASP A 510 3.90 21.33 28.10
N LEU A 511 2.64 21.38 27.70
CA LEU A 511 2.05 22.44 26.89
C LEU A 511 1.36 23.52 27.73
N LYS A 512 1.22 23.32 29.04
CA LYS A 512 0.64 24.32 29.96
C LYS A 512 1.53 25.57 30.05
N GLY A 513 0.95 26.73 29.87
CA GLY A 513 1.65 28.00 29.98
C GLY A 513 2.34 28.51 28.70
N ILE A 514 2.22 27.75 27.63
CA ILE A 514 2.56 28.19 26.29
C ILE A 514 1.24 28.59 25.62
N ASN A 515 1.11 29.74 24.94
CA ASN A 515 -0.04 30.04 24.05
C ASN A 515 -0.06 29.00 22.90
N SER A 516 -0.39 27.78 23.20
CA SER A 516 0.10 26.63 22.48
C SER A 516 -1.00 25.69 22.05
N PRO A 517 -0.75 25.06 20.93
CA PRO A 517 -1.64 24.06 20.40
C PRO A 517 -1.86 22.95 21.43
N ASN A 518 -3.02 22.36 21.37
CA ASN A 518 -3.31 21.13 22.11
C ASN A 518 -2.48 19.96 21.53
N LYS A 519 -2.46 18.83 22.20
CA LYS A 519 -1.70 17.65 21.73
C LYS A 519 -2.11 17.21 20.32
N MET A 520 -3.35 17.43 19.93
CA MET A 520 -3.85 17.15 18.60
C MET A 520 -3.17 17.98 17.50
N ASP A 521 -2.83 19.24 17.77
CA ASP A 521 -2.12 20.09 16.81
C ASP A 521 -0.68 19.62 16.62
N ILE A 522 -0.03 19.11 17.67
CA ILE A 522 1.31 18.53 17.58
C ILE A 522 1.28 17.23 16.76
N ASN A 523 0.28 16.38 16.97
CA ASN A 523 0.11 15.17 16.19
C ASN A 523 -0.17 15.48 14.72
N PHE A 524 -0.96 16.54 14.46
CA PHE A 524 -1.16 17.06 13.12
C PHE A 524 0.17 17.45 12.46
N GLU A 525 1.03 18.20 13.14
CA GLU A 525 2.34 18.60 12.59
C GLU A 525 3.21 17.39 12.26
N CYS A 526 3.18 16.37 13.10
CA CYS A 526 3.91 15.12 12.87
C CYS A 526 3.43 14.40 11.60
N ILE A 527 2.10 14.28 11.41
CA ILE A 527 1.51 13.69 10.22
C ILE A 527 1.80 14.53 8.97
N ARG A 528 1.69 15.85 9.07
CA ARG A 528 2.03 16.79 8.01
C ARG A 528 3.48 16.62 7.55
N ASP A 529 4.41 16.58 8.48
CA ASP A 529 5.83 16.44 8.19
C ASP A 529 6.12 15.11 7.48
N PHE A 530 5.45 14.04 7.91
CA PHE A 530 5.52 12.75 7.23
C PHE A 530 5.02 12.83 5.78
N ILE A 531 3.90 13.48 5.53
CA ILE A 531 3.34 13.65 4.17
C ILE A 531 4.25 14.55 3.31
N ILE A 532 4.86 15.59 3.87
CA ILE A 532 5.85 16.40 3.16
C ILE A 532 7.05 15.53 2.74
N MET A 533 7.54 14.66 3.61
CA MET A 533 8.61 13.71 3.28
C MET A 533 8.22 12.77 2.14
N LEU A 534 6.99 12.28 2.10
CA LEU A 534 6.52 11.42 1.01
C LEU A 534 6.51 12.13 -0.35
N ASN A 535 6.16 13.42 -0.38
CA ASN A 535 6.06 14.22 -1.60
C ASN A 535 7.39 14.83 -2.08
N SER A 536 8.50 14.67 -1.35
CA SER A 536 9.81 15.17 -1.76
C SER A 536 10.35 14.45 -2.98
N ASN A 537 11.26 15.08 -3.73
CA ASN A 537 12.03 14.41 -4.78
C ASN A 537 13.05 13.46 -4.13
N PHE A 538 14.04 13.99 -3.41
CA PHE A 538 14.90 13.20 -2.56
C PHE A 538 14.46 13.28 -1.09
N LEU A 539 14.56 12.14 -0.40
CA LEU A 539 14.38 12.03 1.04
C LEU A 539 15.63 11.41 1.64
N ILE A 540 16.30 12.14 2.52
CA ILE A 540 17.43 11.65 3.30
C ILE A 540 17.06 11.74 4.77
N GLY A 541 17.32 10.69 5.53
CA GLY A 541 16.99 10.64 6.94
C GLY A 541 17.83 9.63 7.70
N ASP A 542 17.71 9.68 9.01
CA ASP A 542 18.40 8.79 9.94
C ASP A 542 17.85 7.35 9.84
N ASP A 543 18.72 6.38 9.66
CA ASP A 543 18.38 4.96 9.57
C ASP A 543 18.00 4.34 10.92
N VAL A 544 18.23 5.03 12.03
CA VAL A 544 17.79 4.61 13.36
C VAL A 544 16.35 5.07 13.66
N SER A 545 15.90 6.14 13.03
CA SER A 545 14.57 6.71 13.23
C SER A 545 13.47 5.88 12.55
N PHE A 546 12.52 5.35 13.31
CA PHE A 546 11.34 4.68 12.74
C PHE A 546 10.48 5.65 11.91
N PHE A 547 10.49 6.94 12.22
CA PHE A 547 9.80 7.96 11.44
C PHE A 547 10.39 8.06 10.02
N SER A 548 11.73 8.18 9.90
CA SER A 548 12.42 8.18 8.61
C SER A 548 12.24 6.86 7.86
N LYS A 549 12.43 5.72 8.55
CA LYS A 549 12.29 4.39 7.94
C LYS A 549 10.90 4.17 7.36
N SER A 550 9.87 4.53 8.10
CA SER A 550 8.48 4.39 7.66
C SER A 550 8.18 5.31 6.47
N ALA A 551 8.65 6.56 6.51
CA ALA A 551 8.51 7.48 5.39
C ALA A 551 9.24 6.96 4.14
N PHE A 552 10.47 6.48 4.28
CA PHE A 552 11.25 5.92 3.18
C PHE A 552 10.58 4.71 2.54
N ALA A 553 10.11 3.76 3.37
CA ALA A 553 9.44 2.56 2.89
C ALA A 553 8.13 2.88 2.18
N THR A 554 7.35 3.82 2.71
CA THR A 554 6.07 4.27 2.14
C THR A 554 6.29 5.00 0.81
N LYS A 555 7.24 5.94 0.77
CA LYS A 555 7.62 6.68 -0.44
C LYS A 555 8.11 5.77 -1.56
N LYS A 556 8.97 4.79 -1.25
CA LYS A 556 9.49 3.81 -2.22
C LYS A 556 8.39 3.02 -2.93
N LEU A 557 7.23 2.89 -2.32
CA LEU A 557 6.05 2.23 -2.88
C LEU A 557 5.12 3.18 -3.64
N GLY A 558 5.47 4.47 -3.74
CA GLY A 558 4.66 5.47 -4.42
C GLY A 558 3.40 5.88 -3.67
N ILE A 559 3.37 5.68 -2.34
CA ILE A 559 2.22 6.01 -1.48
C ILE A 559 2.41 7.43 -0.93
N PHE A 560 1.47 8.30 -1.18
CA PHE A 560 1.58 9.72 -0.81
C PHE A 560 0.61 10.17 0.30
N PHE A 561 -0.44 9.41 0.61
CA PHE A 561 -1.62 9.79 1.41
C PHE A 561 -2.35 11.01 0.82
N ILE A 562 -1.65 12.13 0.68
CA ILE A 562 -2.06 13.31 -0.08
C ILE A 562 -0.98 13.57 -1.11
N LYS A 563 -1.33 13.56 -2.39
CA LYS A 563 -0.40 13.92 -3.45
C LYS A 563 -0.50 15.41 -3.70
N PHE A 564 0.60 16.12 -3.52
CA PHE A 564 0.68 17.52 -3.89
C PHE A 564 0.66 17.62 -5.42
N SER A 565 -0.24 18.42 -5.98
CA SER A 565 -0.33 18.62 -7.43
C SER A 565 0.87 19.47 -7.86
N MET A 566 1.99 18.82 -8.12
CA MET A 566 3.08 19.46 -8.83
C MET A 566 2.65 19.59 -10.29
N LYS A 567 2.58 20.81 -10.83
CA LYS A 567 2.58 20.98 -12.29
C LYS A 567 3.84 20.28 -12.79
N PRO A 568 3.77 19.39 -13.81
CA PRO A 568 4.99 18.88 -14.38
C PRO A 568 5.82 20.08 -14.79
N SER A 569 7.01 20.24 -14.20
CA SER A 569 8.03 21.07 -14.80
C SER A 569 8.18 20.54 -16.20
N ALA A 570 8.02 21.39 -17.22
CA ALA A 570 8.29 21.03 -18.58
C ALA A 570 9.70 20.41 -18.58
N PHE A 571 9.77 19.09 -18.65
CA PHE A 571 11.00 18.39 -18.96
C PHE A 571 11.23 18.69 -20.44
N GLU A 572 12.05 19.66 -20.74
CA GLU A 572 12.76 19.71 -22.01
C GLU A 572 13.64 18.46 -22.05
N PHE A 573 13.33 17.57 -22.99
CA PHE A 573 14.14 16.43 -23.36
C PHE A 573 15.35 16.89 -24.21
#